data_3071cfb5916535ff279c058ca730329c
#
_entry.id   3071cfb5916535ff279c058ca730329c
#
_cell.length_a   1.000
_cell.length_b   1.000
_cell.length_c   1.000
_cell.angle_alpha   90.00
_cell.angle_beta   90.00
_cell.angle_gamma   90.00
#
_symmetry.space_group_name_H-M   'P 1'
#
loop_
_entity.id
_entity.type
_entity.pdbx_description
1 polymer ?
#
loop_
_entity_poly.entity_id
_entity_poly.type
_entity_poly.pdbx_seq_one_letter_code
_entity_poly.pdbx_strand_id
1 'polypeptide(L)'
;MTFVTLIKTILSAAVGAIALFSAVGADAADKVVVGYQTDALPSSVAIANGEFDKATGVKIDFRRFNSGAEIFAAIASGDVQVGYVGSSPFAAATSRGLDVKAFYLASISGVDEALVVRNGSGIETLADLKGKKLAAAPVSTDHYQLLALLKSLGLTEKDVKVFAIPQPDIVAGYNRGDLDGGFVWNPALDELRKNGKVLVTSKDVAEKGAPTFSAWVATDGFAKSHPDFLKAFAGVIAKYQSSFVADPAKWGPDSENAKALASLLGGTPADQAAGLRNLNLLPVKVQASDAWLGGGERSGLAKILKETAVFLKEQKKISDVLPSYAAFVTPDAVIAVEKGSGS
;
A
#
# COMPACT_ATOMS: atom_id res chain seq x y z
N MET A 1 -41.29 -61.90 47.42
CA MET A 1 -40.73 -61.74 48.78
C MET A 1 -40.00 -60.37 48.75
N THR A 2 -40.79 -59.33 49.23
CA THR A 2 -40.62 -58.67 50.51
C THR A 2 -39.21 -58.10 50.73
N PHE A 3 -38.92 -56.82 50.83
CA PHE A 3 -39.39 -55.93 51.90
C PHE A 3 -39.24 -54.45 51.47
N VAL A 4 -40.31 -53.70 51.69
CA VAL A 4 -40.43 -52.29 51.87
C VAL A 4 -39.74 -51.86 53.16
N THR A 5 -39.03 -50.73 53.24
CA THR A 5 -39.11 -49.85 54.40
C THR A 5 -38.61 -48.44 54.06
N LEU A 6 -39.46 -47.56 54.21
CA LEU A 6 -39.57 -46.12 54.34
C LEU A 6 -38.73 -45.60 55.51
N ILE A 7 -37.99 -44.50 55.40
CA ILE A 7 -37.81 -43.52 56.48
C ILE A 7 -37.57 -42.12 55.91
N LYS A 8 -38.30 -41.21 56.47
CA LYS A 8 -38.59 -39.82 56.21
C LYS A 8 -37.41 -38.84 56.56
N THR A 9 -37.36 -37.79 55.79
CA THR A 9 -37.22 -36.37 56.19
C THR A 9 -36.09 -35.95 57.12
N ILE A 10 -35.20 -35.04 56.60
CA ILE A 10 -34.89 -33.77 57.27
C ILE A 10 -34.59 -32.73 56.19
N LEU A 11 -35.36 -31.65 56.20
CA LEU A 11 -35.22 -30.41 55.45
C LEU A 11 -34.13 -29.58 56.13
N SER A 12 -33.11 -29.16 55.35
CA SER A 12 -32.22 -28.07 55.78
C SER A 12 -31.93 -27.21 54.57
N ALA A 13 -32.55 -26.04 54.54
CA ALA A 13 -32.30 -24.97 53.58
C ALA A 13 -30.87 -24.43 53.78
N ALA A 14 -30.04 -24.64 52.77
CA ALA A 14 -28.81 -23.86 52.60
C ALA A 14 -29.01 -22.97 51.38
N VAL A 15 -29.30 -21.69 51.64
CA VAL A 15 -29.27 -20.61 50.65
C VAL A 15 -27.81 -20.40 50.31
N GLY A 16 -27.32 -21.04 49.24
CA GLY A 16 -26.05 -20.78 48.63
C GLY A 16 -26.20 -19.61 47.65
N ALA A 17 -25.69 -18.45 48.03
CA ALA A 17 -25.53 -17.33 47.11
C ALA A 17 -24.62 -17.73 45.93
N ILE A 18 -25.23 -17.95 44.77
CA ILE A 18 -24.49 -18.05 43.50
C ILE A 18 -24.02 -16.65 43.18
N ALA A 19 -22.79 -16.32 43.58
CA ALA A 19 -22.06 -15.17 43.03
C ALA A 19 -21.87 -15.44 41.53
N LEU A 20 -22.72 -14.83 40.70
CA LEU A 20 -22.46 -14.62 39.28
C LEU A 20 -21.19 -13.78 39.18
N PHE A 21 -20.05 -14.43 39.11
CA PHE A 21 -18.86 -13.83 38.51
C PHE A 21 -19.23 -13.59 37.05
N SER A 22 -19.75 -12.40 36.78
CA SER A 22 -19.63 -11.82 35.44
C SER A 22 -18.13 -11.77 35.17
N ALA A 23 -17.60 -12.78 34.47
CA ALA A 23 -16.35 -12.66 33.78
C ALA A 23 -16.57 -11.49 32.81
N VAL A 24 -16.15 -10.30 33.24
CA VAL A 24 -15.81 -9.24 32.28
C VAL A 24 -14.75 -9.89 31.44
N GLY A 25 -15.18 -10.40 30.26
CA GLY A 25 -14.25 -10.79 29.22
C GLY A 25 -13.36 -9.56 29.04
N ALA A 26 -12.09 -9.69 29.40
CA ALA A 26 -11.09 -8.79 28.88
C ALA A 26 -11.31 -8.89 27.37
N ASP A 27 -11.87 -7.83 26.76
CA ASP A 27 -11.82 -7.62 25.34
C ASP A 27 -10.37 -7.88 24.98
N ALA A 28 -10.11 -9.00 24.30
CA ALA A 28 -8.85 -9.19 23.61
C ALA A 28 -8.81 -7.97 22.66
N ALA A 29 -8.03 -6.96 23.04
CA ALA A 29 -7.91 -5.74 22.27
C ALA A 29 -7.69 -6.21 20.82
N ASP A 30 -8.66 -5.92 19.94
CA ASP A 30 -8.65 -6.40 18.57
C ASP A 30 -7.31 -6.05 17.97
N LYS A 31 -6.48 -7.09 17.71
CA LYS A 31 -5.15 -6.91 17.18
C LYS A 31 -5.26 -6.38 15.78
N VAL A 32 -4.97 -5.11 15.56
CA VAL A 32 -4.96 -4.51 14.24
C VAL A 32 -3.64 -4.84 13.55
N VAL A 33 -3.72 -5.45 12.38
CA VAL A 33 -2.57 -5.75 11.53
C VAL A 33 -2.56 -4.78 10.36
N VAL A 34 -1.41 -4.12 10.16
CA VAL A 34 -1.19 -3.15 9.10
C VAL A 34 -0.07 -3.63 8.18
N GLY A 35 -0.40 -3.84 6.89
CA GLY A 35 0.56 -4.21 5.86
C GLY A 35 1.25 -2.98 5.25
N TYR A 36 2.60 -3.01 5.13
CA TYR A 36 3.36 -1.97 4.44
C TYR A 36 4.41 -2.57 3.52
N GLN A 37 4.96 -1.76 2.61
CA GLN A 37 5.97 -2.17 1.63
C GLN A 37 7.34 -1.56 1.94
N THR A 38 8.28 -1.69 1.04
CA THR A 38 9.70 -1.38 1.25
C THR A 38 10.09 0.06 0.90
N ASP A 39 9.24 0.79 0.20
CA ASP A 39 9.47 2.19 -0.16
C ASP A 39 9.37 3.12 1.05
N ALA A 40 10.24 4.12 1.07
CA ALA A 40 10.25 5.11 2.14
C ALA A 40 9.07 6.06 2.02
N LEU A 41 8.28 6.18 3.10
CA LEU A 41 7.29 7.23 3.28
C LEU A 41 7.67 8.08 4.51
N PRO A 42 7.35 9.38 4.56
CA PRO A 42 7.56 10.16 5.78
C PRO A 42 6.89 9.52 6.99
N SER A 43 5.68 8.97 6.83
CA SER A 43 4.94 8.28 7.89
C SER A 43 5.56 6.96 8.36
N SER A 44 6.49 6.37 7.61
CA SER A 44 7.19 5.15 8.04
C SER A 44 8.08 5.41 9.28
N VAL A 45 8.49 6.66 9.51
CA VAL A 45 9.16 7.07 10.78
C VAL A 45 8.25 6.83 11.97
N ALA A 46 6.94 7.09 11.84
CA ALA A 46 5.98 6.85 12.92
C ALA A 46 5.81 5.35 13.24
N ILE A 47 6.01 4.46 12.28
CA ILE A 47 6.07 3.01 12.51
C ILE A 47 7.27 2.70 13.41
N ALA A 48 8.46 3.18 13.03
CA ALA A 48 9.69 2.96 13.79
C ALA A 48 9.62 3.50 15.24
N ASN A 49 8.93 4.63 15.44
CA ASN A 49 8.83 5.32 16.73
C ASN A 49 7.60 4.93 17.56
N GLY A 50 6.71 4.05 17.07
CA GLY A 50 5.48 3.63 17.73
C GLY A 50 4.45 4.74 17.91
N GLU A 51 4.46 5.77 17.05
CA GLU A 51 3.50 6.89 17.15
C GLU A 51 2.09 6.51 16.70
N PHE A 52 1.96 5.57 15.80
CA PHE A 52 0.64 5.06 15.41
C PHE A 52 -0.08 4.41 16.58
N ASP A 53 0.61 3.57 17.36
CA ASP A 53 0.05 2.94 18.57
C ASP A 53 -0.46 4.00 19.56
N LYS A 54 0.35 5.04 19.79
CA LYS A 54 0.00 6.15 20.71
C LYS A 54 -1.21 6.94 20.22
N ALA A 55 -1.27 7.22 18.93
CA ALA A 55 -2.34 8.05 18.36
C ALA A 55 -3.67 7.28 18.25
N THR A 56 -3.64 6.00 17.93
CA THR A 56 -4.83 5.18 17.78
C THR A 56 -5.33 4.54 19.07
N GLY A 57 -4.47 4.51 20.11
CA GLY A 57 -4.76 3.81 21.35
C GLY A 57 -4.77 2.28 21.24
N VAL A 58 -4.35 1.75 20.10
CA VAL A 58 -4.34 0.32 19.79
C VAL A 58 -2.92 -0.14 19.49
N LYS A 59 -2.54 -1.33 19.97
CA LYS A 59 -1.27 -1.95 19.59
C LYS A 59 -1.38 -2.51 18.19
N ILE A 60 -0.60 -1.96 17.26
CA ILE A 60 -0.61 -2.34 15.84
C ILE A 60 0.53 -3.33 15.56
N ASP A 61 0.20 -4.39 14.83
CA ASP A 61 1.18 -5.32 14.25
C ASP A 61 1.50 -4.90 12.81
N PHE A 62 2.58 -4.15 12.64
CA PHE A 62 3.05 -3.75 11.32
C PHE A 62 3.81 -4.89 10.65
N ARG A 63 3.32 -5.34 9.48
CA ARG A 63 3.94 -6.42 8.69
C ARG A 63 4.43 -5.91 7.35
N ARG A 64 5.69 -6.21 7.04
CA ARG A 64 6.28 -5.86 5.77
C ARG A 64 5.98 -6.92 4.71
N PHE A 65 5.59 -6.48 3.52
CA PHE A 65 5.33 -7.30 2.35
C PHE A 65 6.19 -6.82 1.17
N ASN A 66 6.43 -7.70 0.20
CA ASN A 66 7.22 -7.37 -0.98
C ASN A 66 6.41 -6.69 -2.08
N SER A 67 5.06 -6.73 -2.00
CA SER A 67 4.17 -6.12 -3.00
C SER A 67 2.78 -5.85 -2.45
N GLY A 68 2.07 -4.90 -3.09
CA GLY A 68 0.65 -4.67 -2.80
C GLY A 68 -0.25 -5.87 -3.12
N ALA A 69 0.14 -6.73 -4.05
CA ALA A 69 -0.59 -7.97 -4.35
C ALA A 69 -0.55 -8.94 -3.16
N GLU A 70 0.61 -9.07 -2.48
CA GLU A 70 0.74 -9.88 -1.26
C GLU A 70 -0.10 -9.30 -0.12
N ILE A 71 -0.13 -7.97 0.04
CA ILE A 71 -0.99 -7.30 1.04
C ILE A 71 -2.46 -7.62 0.77
N PHE A 72 -2.93 -7.53 -0.49
CA PHE A 72 -4.31 -7.88 -0.81
C PHE A 72 -4.64 -9.35 -0.61
N ALA A 73 -3.68 -10.26 -0.82
CA ALA A 73 -3.86 -11.66 -0.46
C ALA A 73 -4.05 -11.84 1.06
N ALA A 74 -3.27 -11.12 1.87
CA ALA A 74 -3.40 -11.12 3.32
C ALA A 74 -4.68 -10.42 3.82
N ILE A 75 -5.16 -9.39 3.12
CA ILE A 75 -6.49 -8.79 3.38
C ILE A 75 -7.60 -9.79 3.05
N ALA A 76 -7.52 -10.48 1.93
CA ALA A 76 -8.51 -11.47 1.51
C ALA A 76 -8.60 -12.67 2.45
N SER A 77 -7.51 -13.07 3.10
CA SER A 77 -7.51 -14.11 4.16
C SER A 77 -7.99 -13.61 5.53
N GLY A 78 -8.16 -12.28 5.71
CA GLY A 78 -8.52 -11.67 7.00
C GLY A 78 -7.33 -11.37 7.92
N ASP A 79 -6.09 -11.65 7.49
CA ASP A 79 -4.89 -11.46 8.30
C ASP A 79 -4.44 -10.00 8.42
N VAL A 80 -4.90 -9.12 7.52
CA VAL A 80 -4.56 -7.70 7.46
C VAL A 80 -5.84 -6.87 7.34
N GLN A 81 -5.97 -5.81 8.13
CA GLN A 81 -7.12 -4.90 8.12
C GLN A 81 -6.85 -3.61 7.36
N VAL A 82 -5.61 -3.12 7.42
CA VAL A 82 -5.16 -1.87 6.77
C VAL A 82 -3.91 -2.16 5.95
N GLY A 83 -3.78 -1.59 4.75
CA GLY A 83 -2.64 -1.83 3.88
C GLY A 83 -2.18 -0.60 3.10
N TYR A 84 -0.88 -0.51 2.85
CA TYR A 84 -0.28 0.44 1.91
C TYR A 84 -0.07 -0.24 0.57
N VAL A 85 -0.74 0.23 -0.48
CA VAL A 85 -0.82 -0.46 -1.77
C VAL A 85 -0.82 0.49 -2.95
N GLY A 86 -0.32 0.02 -4.10
CA GLY A 86 -0.40 0.74 -5.36
C GLY A 86 -1.75 0.57 -6.08
N SER A 87 -2.03 1.47 -7.01
CA SER A 87 -3.29 1.52 -7.78
C SER A 87 -3.58 0.27 -8.61
N SER A 88 -2.56 -0.35 -9.21
CA SER A 88 -2.74 -1.53 -10.06
C SER A 88 -3.19 -2.77 -9.27
N PRO A 89 -2.51 -3.20 -8.19
CA PRO A 89 -3.02 -4.29 -7.37
C PRO A 89 -4.36 -3.94 -6.71
N PHE A 90 -4.64 -2.67 -6.41
CA PHE A 90 -5.92 -2.22 -5.88
C PHE A 90 -7.05 -2.39 -6.90
N ALA A 91 -6.87 -1.94 -8.13
CA ALA A 91 -7.83 -2.16 -9.20
C ALA A 91 -8.08 -3.65 -9.45
N ALA A 92 -7.02 -4.48 -9.40
CA ALA A 92 -7.14 -5.92 -9.57
C ALA A 92 -7.92 -6.60 -8.44
N ALA A 93 -7.66 -6.23 -7.19
CA ALA A 93 -8.30 -6.80 -6.00
C ALA A 93 -9.79 -6.45 -5.95
N THR A 94 -10.14 -5.18 -6.17
CA THR A 94 -11.54 -4.71 -6.17
C THR A 94 -12.33 -5.29 -7.34
N SER A 95 -11.73 -5.44 -8.52
CA SER A 95 -12.36 -6.12 -9.65
C SER A 95 -12.67 -7.60 -9.40
N ARG A 96 -11.98 -8.22 -8.43
CA ARG A 96 -12.26 -9.59 -7.96
C ARG A 96 -13.22 -9.65 -6.77
N GLY A 97 -13.82 -8.51 -6.41
CA GLY A 97 -14.84 -8.44 -5.34
C GLY A 97 -14.29 -8.22 -3.94
N LEU A 98 -13.01 -7.87 -3.79
CA LEU A 98 -12.48 -7.54 -2.46
C LEU A 98 -13.05 -6.19 -2.00
N ASP A 99 -13.68 -6.18 -0.83
CA ASP A 99 -14.34 -4.99 -0.27
C ASP A 99 -13.37 -4.21 0.62
N VAL A 100 -12.69 -3.25 0.00
CA VAL A 100 -11.70 -2.38 0.63
C VAL A 100 -11.86 -0.95 0.12
N LYS A 101 -11.45 0.04 0.92
CA LYS A 101 -11.52 1.45 0.56
C LYS A 101 -10.19 2.16 0.76
N ALA A 102 -9.80 2.95 -0.23
CA ALA A 102 -8.73 3.93 -0.06
C ALA A 102 -9.26 5.10 0.77
N PHE A 103 -8.55 5.44 1.85
CA PHE A 103 -8.90 6.52 2.77
C PHE A 103 -7.83 7.61 2.87
N TYR A 104 -6.63 7.37 2.30
CA TYR A 104 -5.54 8.35 2.29
C TYR A 104 -4.60 8.09 1.11
N LEU A 105 -4.25 9.14 0.35
CA LEU A 105 -3.25 9.05 -0.71
C LEU A 105 -1.85 9.25 -0.13
N ALA A 106 -1.01 8.25 -0.27
CA ALA A 106 0.38 8.30 0.18
C ALA A 106 1.28 9.00 -0.84
N SER A 107 1.12 8.70 -2.13
CA SER A 107 1.84 9.35 -3.24
C SER A 107 1.08 9.18 -4.56
N ILE A 108 1.44 9.98 -5.55
CA ILE A 108 1.02 9.81 -6.94
C ILE A 108 2.26 9.62 -7.83
N SER A 109 2.08 9.23 -9.08
CA SER A 109 3.18 9.02 -10.04
C SER A 109 4.28 10.07 -9.92
N GLY A 110 5.48 9.64 -9.58
CA GLY A 110 6.63 10.46 -9.33
C GLY A 110 7.88 9.96 -10.06
N VAL A 111 9.03 10.14 -9.43
CA VAL A 111 10.31 9.60 -9.90
C VAL A 111 10.83 8.48 -8.97
N ASP A 112 9.99 8.07 -8.04
CA ASP A 112 10.18 6.99 -7.07
C ASP A 112 10.01 5.59 -7.67
N GLU A 113 9.38 5.50 -8.84
CA GLU A 113 9.28 4.32 -9.69
C GLU A 113 9.87 4.64 -11.07
N ALA A 114 10.69 3.74 -11.64
CA ALA A 114 11.33 3.98 -12.94
C ALA A 114 11.75 2.70 -13.66
N LEU A 115 11.80 2.76 -15.00
CA LEU A 115 12.49 1.79 -15.82
C LEU A 115 13.99 2.11 -15.84
N VAL A 116 14.78 1.25 -15.21
CA VAL A 116 16.23 1.31 -15.26
C VAL A 116 16.73 0.28 -16.27
N VAL A 117 17.59 0.71 -17.19
CA VAL A 117 18.23 -0.15 -18.18
C VAL A 117 19.70 -0.35 -17.84
N ARG A 118 20.18 -1.59 -17.99
CA ARG A 118 21.52 -2.00 -17.59
C ARG A 118 22.56 -1.43 -18.55
N ASN A 119 23.69 -0.99 -18.00
CA ASN A 119 24.86 -0.60 -18.78
C ASN A 119 25.30 -1.78 -19.67
N GLY A 120 25.57 -1.51 -20.93
CA GLY A 120 25.94 -2.54 -21.90
C GLY A 120 24.79 -3.41 -22.43
N SER A 121 23.53 -3.11 -22.07
CA SER A 121 22.36 -3.79 -22.66
C SER A 121 22.05 -3.39 -24.12
N GLY A 122 22.68 -2.32 -24.58
CA GLY A 122 22.41 -1.74 -25.90
C GLY A 122 21.08 -0.99 -25.95
N ILE A 123 20.56 -0.54 -24.81
CA ILE A 123 19.37 0.32 -24.71
C ILE A 123 19.84 1.74 -24.39
N GLU A 124 19.73 2.64 -25.36
CA GLU A 124 20.02 4.06 -25.19
C GLU A 124 18.74 4.90 -25.17
N THR A 125 17.74 4.49 -25.93
CA THR A 125 16.44 5.17 -26.09
C THR A 125 15.28 4.20 -25.96
N LEU A 126 14.05 4.71 -25.91
CA LEU A 126 12.84 3.89 -25.90
C LEU A 126 12.67 3.05 -27.17
N ALA A 127 13.24 3.47 -28.30
CA ALA A 127 13.22 2.72 -29.56
C ALA A 127 14.01 1.39 -29.49
N ASP A 128 14.99 1.31 -28.61
CA ASP A 128 15.87 0.15 -28.47
C ASP A 128 15.25 -0.98 -27.61
N LEU A 129 14.04 -0.78 -27.10
CA LEU A 129 13.38 -1.77 -26.23
C LEU A 129 12.97 -3.04 -26.95
N LYS A 130 12.79 -3.01 -28.29
CA LYS A 130 12.41 -4.18 -29.07
C LYS A 130 13.45 -5.30 -28.96
N GLY A 131 12.99 -6.52 -28.67
CA GLY A 131 13.83 -7.71 -28.48
C GLY A 131 14.48 -7.83 -27.10
N LYS A 132 14.31 -6.84 -26.23
CA LYS A 132 14.94 -6.79 -24.89
C LYS A 132 14.16 -7.60 -23.85
N LYS A 133 14.87 -7.91 -22.77
CA LYS A 133 14.37 -8.64 -21.60
C LYS A 133 14.16 -7.66 -20.45
N LEU A 134 12.92 -7.30 -20.18
CA LEU A 134 12.54 -6.39 -19.11
C LEU A 134 11.77 -7.13 -18.03
N ALA A 135 11.77 -6.60 -16.81
CA ALA A 135 11.02 -7.18 -15.71
C ALA A 135 10.28 -6.12 -14.89
N ALA A 136 9.19 -6.54 -14.26
CA ALA A 136 8.47 -5.77 -13.23
C ALA A 136 7.78 -6.74 -12.27
N ALA A 137 7.47 -6.30 -11.05
CA ALA A 137 6.77 -7.12 -10.06
C ALA A 137 5.33 -7.41 -10.53
N PRO A 138 4.82 -8.65 -10.37
CA PRO A 138 3.51 -9.03 -10.92
C PRO A 138 2.39 -8.12 -10.43
N VAL A 139 1.54 -7.63 -11.34
CA VAL A 139 0.34 -6.81 -11.05
C VAL A 139 0.65 -5.51 -10.28
N SER A 140 1.91 -5.12 -10.13
CA SER A 140 2.30 -3.85 -9.51
C SER A 140 1.98 -2.63 -10.40
N THR A 141 2.13 -1.42 -9.85
CA THR A 141 2.12 -0.16 -10.60
C THR A 141 3.17 -0.16 -11.69
N ASP A 142 4.37 -0.64 -11.37
CA ASP A 142 5.48 -0.78 -12.32
C ASP A 142 5.15 -1.70 -13.49
N HIS A 143 4.51 -2.85 -13.21
CA HIS A 143 4.10 -3.77 -14.27
C HIS A 143 3.05 -3.14 -15.17
N TYR A 144 2.06 -2.45 -14.59
CA TYR A 144 1.08 -1.69 -15.35
C TYR A 144 1.74 -0.64 -16.23
N GLN A 145 2.63 0.18 -15.65
CA GLN A 145 3.30 1.25 -16.38
C GLN A 145 4.26 0.74 -17.45
N LEU A 146 5.00 -0.34 -17.19
CA LEU A 146 5.83 -0.98 -18.20
C LEU A 146 5.01 -1.41 -19.43
N LEU A 147 3.89 -2.10 -19.20
CA LEU A 147 3.03 -2.54 -20.28
C LEU A 147 2.33 -1.37 -20.99
N ALA A 148 1.92 -0.33 -20.26
CA ALA A 148 1.34 0.88 -20.82
C ALA A 148 2.37 1.65 -21.67
N LEU A 149 3.61 1.75 -21.21
CA LEU A 149 4.72 2.33 -21.97
C LEU A 149 4.93 1.56 -23.27
N LEU A 150 5.03 0.23 -23.23
CA LEU A 150 5.20 -0.59 -24.44
C LEU A 150 4.04 -0.38 -25.41
N LYS A 151 2.79 -0.38 -24.93
CA LYS A 151 1.61 -0.10 -25.75
C LYS A 151 1.68 1.27 -26.42
N SER A 152 2.14 2.31 -25.72
CA SER A 152 2.30 3.67 -26.26
C SER A 152 3.35 3.75 -27.38
N LEU A 153 4.30 2.82 -27.40
CA LEU A 153 5.34 2.68 -28.43
C LEU A 153 4.93 1.73 -29.57
N GLY A 154 3.70 1.18 -29.54
CA GLY A 154 3.25 0.17 -30.48
C GLY A 154 3.91 -1.19 -30.29
N LEU A 155 4.52 -1.44 -29.13
CA LEU A 155 5.16 -2.71 -28.77
C LEU A 155 4.23 -3.56 -27.89
N THR A 156 4.43 -4.87 -27.95
CA THR A 156 3.71 -5.86 -27.18
C THR A 156 4.68 -6.77 -26.41
N GLU A 157 4.15 -7.61 -25.50
CA GLU A 157 4.94 -8.66 -24.83
C GLU A 157 5.52 -9.72 -25.82
N LYS A 158 5.16 -9.68 -27.12
CA LYS A 158 5.79 -10.49 -28.17
C LYS A 158 7.06 -9.80 -28.71
N ASP A 159 7.06 -8.47 -28.72
CA ASP A 159 8.19 -7.66 -29.19
C ASP A 159 9.25 -7.47 -28.11
N VAL A 160 8.85 -7.50 -26.84
CA VAL A 160 9.71 -7.34 -25.63
C VAL A 160 9.40 -8.48 -24.69
N LYS A 161 10.41 -9.20 -24.21
CA LYS A 161 10.21 -10.23 -23.20
C LYS A 161 10.01 -9.57 -21.84
N VAL A 162 8.77 -9.54 -21.35
CA VAL A 162 8.44 -9.02 -20.03
C VAL A 162 8.34 -10.16 -19.03
N PHE A 163 9.17 -10.12 -17.97
CA PHE A 163 9.16 -11.07 -16.87
C PHE A 163 8.42 -10.47 -15.68
N ALA A 164 7.31 -11.08 -15.29
CA ALA A 164 6.56 -10.72 -14.09
C ALA A 164 7.12 -11.52 -12.89
N ILE A 165 8.13 -11.00 -12.21
CA ILE A 165 8.84 -11.66 -11.11
C ILE A 165 9.03 -10.70 -9.93
N PRO A 166 9.20 -11.21 -8.68
CA PRO A 166 9.44 -10.38 -7.49
C PRO A 166 10.66 -9.48 -7.62
N GLN A 167 10.65 -8.32 -6.99
CA GLN A 167 11.77 -7.35 -7.07
C GLN A 167 13.14 -7.93 -6.70
N PRO A 168 13.30 -8.78 -5.64
CA PRO A 168 14.59 -9.38 -5.35
C PRO A 168 15.14 -10.23 -6.52
N ASP A 169 14.24 -10.92 -7.25
CA ASP A 169 14.61 -11.72 -8.42
C ASP A 169 14.96 -10.84 -9.62
N ILE A 170 14.29 -9.67 -9.75
CA ILE A 170 14.66 -8.65 -10.75
C ILE A 170 16.08 -8.17 -10.50
N VAL A 171 16.40 -7.77 -9.27
CA VAL A 171 17.74 -7.32 -8.88
C VAL A 171 18.78 -8.41 -9.18
N ALA A 172 18.52 -9.64 -8.78
CA ALA A 172 19.42 -10.76 -9.02
C ALA A 172 19.64 -11.03 -10.51
N GLY A 173 18.57 -11.09 -11.31
CA GLY A 173 18.65 -11.32 -12.76
C GLY A 173 19.34 -10.17 -13.52
N TYR A 174 19.08 -8.93 -13.09
CA TYR A 174 19.71 -7.74 -13.65
C TYR A 174 21.23 -7.74 -13.39
N ASN A 175 21.65 -8.02 -12.16
CA ASN A 175 23.08 -8.06 -11.79
C ASN A 175 23.84 -9.18 -12.49
N ARG A 176 23.22 -10.32 -12.79
CA ARG A 176 23.82 -11.40 -13.61
C ARG A 176 23.84 -11.11 -15.10
N GLY A 177 23.10 -10.09 -15.58
CA GLY A 177 22.95 -9.79 -17.00
C GLY A 177 21.88 -10.63 -17.72
N ASP A 178 21.03 -11.35 -16.98
CA ASP A 178 19.90 -12.10 -17.52
C ASP A 178 18.77 -11.18 -17.99
N LEU A 179 18.69 -9.97 -17.41
CA LEU A 179 17.75 -8.91 -17.74
C LEU A 179 18.48 -7.70 -18.29
N ASP A 180 17.86 -7.04 -19.27
CA ASP A 180 18.34 -5.80 -19.87
C ASP A 180 17.86 -4.57 -19.11
N GLY A 181 16.76 -4.68 -18.35
CA GLY A 181 16.21 -3.62 -17.53
C GLY A 181 15.06 -4.11 -16.61
N GLY A 182 14.68 -3.22 -15.68
CA GLY A 182 13.56 -3.45 -14.78
C GLY A 182 12.82 -2.14 -14.48
N PHE A 183 11.48 -2.20 -14.48
CA PHE A 183 10.66 -1.14 -13.93
C PHE A 183 10.42 -1.47 -12.45
N VAL A 184 10.94 -0.63 -11.57
CA VAL A 184 11.07 -0.96 -10.15
C VAL A 184 10.96 0.28 -9.25
N TRP A 185 10.62 0.06 -7.97
CA TRP A 185 10.68 1.04 -6.88
C TRP A 185 11.80 0.69 -5.90
N ASN A 186 12.05 1.54 -4.91
CA ASN A 186 13.09 1.30 -3.91
C ASN A 186 12.76 0.12 -2.96
N PRO A 187 13.79 -0.66 -2.56
CA PRO A 187 15.23 -0.42 -2.75
C PRO A 187 15.79 -0.92 -4.10
N ALA A 188 15.01 -1.66 -4.90
CA ALA A 188 15.50 -2.22 -6.17
C ALA A 188 15.92 -1.12 -7.16
N LEU A 189 15.21 0.02 -7.18
CA LEU A 189 15.54 1.16 -8.03
C LEU A 189 16.98 1.64 -7.81
N ASP A 190 17.37 1.83 -6.55
CA ASP A 190 18.72 2.26 -6.22
C ASP A 190 19.77 1.18 -6.52
N GLU A 191 19.43 -0.10 -6.33
CA GLU A 191 20.32 -1.21 -6.70
C GLU A 191 20.57 -1.25 -8.22
N LEU A 192 19.51 -1.15 -9.03
CA LEU A 192 19.66 -1.19 -10.49
C LEU A 192 20.43 0.03 -11.01
N ARG A 193 20.27 1.21 -10.41
CA ARG A 193 20.98 2.44 -10.76
C ARG A 193 22.50 2.34 -10.60
N LYS A 194 23.00 1.45 -9.73
CA LYS A 194 24.46 1.25 -9.56
C LYS A 194 25.15 0.78 -10.84
N ASN A 195 24.45 0.06 -11.71
CA ASN A 195 24.95 -0.45 -12.99
C ASN A 195 23.98 -0.17 -14.14
N GLY A 196 23.32 0.98 -14.13
CA GLY A 196 22.37 1.35 -15.17
C GLY A 196 21.96 2.81 -15.12
N LYS A 197 21.09 3.15 -16.06
CA LYS A 197 20.49 4.49 -16.15
C LYS A 197 18.98 4.41 -16.14
N VAL A 198 18.33 5.42 -15.55
CA VAL A 198 16.88 5.61 -15.69
C VAL A 198 16.59 5.98 -17.15
N LEU A 199 15.73 5.21 -17.79
CA LEU A 199 15.27 5.47 -19.16
C LEU A 199 13.98 6.29 -19.16
N VAL A 200 13.06 6.00 -18.22
CA VAL A 200 11.77 6.66 -18.06
C VAL A 200 11.27 6.49 -16.62
N THR A 201 10.63 7.51 -16.09
CA THR A 201 10.03 7.50 -14.75
C THR A 201 8.55 7.22 -14.80
N SER A 202 7.96 6.88 -13.64
CA SER A 202 6.51 6.77 -13.45
C SER A 202 5.78 8.06 -13.87
N LYS A 203 6.37 9.24 -13.55
CA LYS A 203 5.85 10.53 -13.99
C LYS A 203 5.76 10.65 -15.51
N ASP A 204 6.83 10.26 -16.22
CA ASP A 204 6.86 10.34 -17.69
C ASP A 204 5.80 9.43 -18.32
N VAL A 205 5.52 8.28 -17.72
CA VAL A 205 4.49 7.33 -18.18
C VAL A 205 3.09 7.88 -17.85
N ALA A 206 2.92 8.50 -16.68
CA ALA A 206 1.66 9.15 -16.31
C ALA A 206 1.28 10.28 -17.28
N GLU A 207 2.25 11.10 -17.70
CA GLU A 207 2.06 12.16 -18.70
C GLU A 207 1.63 11.61 -20.07
N LYS A 208 1.89 10.33 -20.33
CA LYS A 208 1.42 9.59 -21.52
C LYS A 208 0.06 8.90 -21.34
N GLY A 209 -0.63 9.20 -20.23
CA GLY A 209 -2.00 8.72 -19.97
C GLY A 209 -2.10 7.43 -19.14
N ALA A 210 -1.04 7.04 -18.43
CA ALA A 210 -1.06 5.90 -17.51
C ALA A 210 -0.66 6.31 -16.08
N PRO A 211 -1.44 7.20 -15.41
CA PRO A 211 -1.14 7.62 -14.06
C PRO A 211 -1.33 6.49 -13.06
N THR A 212 -0.52 6.51 -12.01
CA THR A 212 -0.60 5.61 -10.85
C THR A 212 -0.66 6.40 -9.55
N PHE A 213 -1.02 5.72 -8.48
CA PHE A 213 -0.94 6.24 -7.14
C PHE A 213 -0.65 5.11 -6.15
N SER A 214 -0.20 5.47 -4.97
CA SER A 214 -0.17 4.59 -3.80
C SER A 214 -1.06 5.17 -2.71
N ALA A 215 -1.81 4.28 -2.04
CA ALA A 215 -2.80 4.66 -1.05
C ALA A 215 -2.77 3.74 0.17
N TRP A 216 -3.21 4.27 1.29
CA TRP A 216 -3.63 3.50 2.44
C TRP A 216 -5.08 3.07 2.24
N VAL A 217 -5.31 1.77 2.33
CA VAL A 217 -6.62 1.13 2.21
C VAL A 217 -6.98 0.44 3.51
N ALA A 218 -8.27 0.30 3.77
CA ALA A 218 -8.80 -0.52 4.87
C ALA A 218 -9.92 -1.42 4.34
N THR A 219 -10.14 -2.58 4.97
CA THR A 219 -11.35 -3.36 4.68
C THR A 219 -12.59 -2.52 5.03
N ASP A 220 -13.65 -2.64 4.24
CA ASP A 220 -14.89 -1.86 4.46
C ASP A 220 -15.49 -2.13 5.83
N GLY A 221 -15.47 -3.39 6.27
CA GLY A 221 -15.92 -3.77 7.62
C GLY A 221 -15.13 -3.08 8.73
N PHE A 222 -13.80 -3.06 8.63
CA PHE A 222 -12.93 -2.37 9.59
C PHE A 222 -13.15 -0.85 9.55
N ALA A 223 -13.25 -0.27 8.36
CA ALA A 223 -13.47 1.17 8.19
C ALA A 223 -14.79 1.63 8.85
N LYS A 224 -15.86 0.83 8.73
CA LYS A 224 -17.16 1.12 9.34
C LYS A 224 -17.16 0.98 10.86
N SER A 225 -16.47 -0.03 11.39
CA SER A 225 -16.45 -0.30 12.83
C SER A 225 -15.41 0.54 13.59
N HIS A 226 -14.38 1.06 12.91
CA HIS A 226 -13.24 1.78 13.54
C HIS A 226 -12.95 3.14 12.86
N PRO A 227 -13.94 4.04 12.69
CA PRO A 227 -13.72 5.33 12.01
C PRO A 227 -12.72 6.22 12.75
N ASP A 228 -12.71 6.19 14.09
CA ASP A 228 -11.76 6.97 14.90
C ASP A 228 -10.33 6.46 14.77
N PHE A 229 -10.13 5.15 14.62
CA PHE A 229 -8.83 4.57 14.29
C PHE A 229 -8.30 5.13 12.97
N LEU A 230 -9.11 5.09 11.91
CA LEU A 230 -8.68 5.60 10.59
C LEU A 230 -8.39 7.09 10.61
N LYS A 231 -9.18 7.88 11.35
CA LYS A 231 -8.93 9.32 11.54
C LYS A 231 -7.58 9.55 12.24
N ALA A 232 -7.34 8.86 13.34
CA ALA A 232 -6.08 8.98 14.09
C ALA A 232 -4.88 8.52 13.25
N PHE A 233 -5.02 7.39 12.54
CA PHE A 233 -4.00 6.84 11.65
C PHE A 233 -3.68 7.82 10.51
N ALA A 234 -4.69 8.35 9.82
CA ALA A 234 -4.54 9.38 8.79
C ALA A 234 -3.91 10.66 9.34
N GLY A 235 -4.24 11.06 10.58
CA GLY A 235 -3.63 12.19 11.27
C GLY A 235 -2.12 12.05 11.47
N VAL A 236 -1.66 10.85 11.83
CA VAL A 236 -0.21 10.57 11.93
C VAL A 236 0.45 10.67 10.56
N ILE A 237 -0.15 10.08 9.50
CA ILE A 237 0.40 10.17 8.15
C ILE A 237 0.53 11.63 7.73
N ALA A 238 -0.55 12.41 7.91
CA ALA A 238 -0.60 13.83 7.54
C ALA A 238 0.45 14.67 8.28
N LYS A 239 0.66 14.41 9.59
CA LYS A 239 1.67 15.07 10.42
C LYS A 239 3.08 14.90 9.83
N TYR A 240 3.46 13.65 9.55
CA TYR A 240 4.80 13.35 9.02
C TYR A 240 4.99 13.85 7.59
N GLN A 241 3.98 13.68 6.74
CA GLN A 241 3.99 14.20 5.37
C GLN A 241 4.13 15.73 5.36
N SER A 242 3.33 16.43 6.16
CA SER A 242 3.40 17.90 6.26
C SER A 242 4.76 18.36 6.80
N SER A 243 5.31 17.66 7.80
CA SER A 243 6.66 17.96 8.33
C SER A 243 7.74 17.81 7.25
N PHE A 244 7.68 16.77 6.44
CA PHE A 244 8.62 16.56 5.33
C PHE A 244 8.48 17.65 4.26
N VAL A 245 7.25 17.94 3.83
CA VAL A 245 6.98 18.94 2.79
C VAL A 245 7.37 20.36 3.24
N ALA A 246 7.15 20.69 4.53
CA ALA A 246 7.49 22.00 5.08
C ALA A 246 9.01 22.25 5.14
N ASP A 247 9.80 21.23 5.42
CA ASP A 247 11.26 21.35 5.54
C ASP A 247 11.96 20.04 5.17
N PRO A 248 12.10 19.73 3.86
CA PRO A 248 12.78 18.51 3.42
C PRO A 248 14.25 18.43 3.85
N ALA A 249 14.90 19.58 4.18
CA ALA A 249 16.28 19.61 4.61
C ALA A 249 16.47 18.92 5.97
N LYS A 250 15.46 19.00 6.87
CA LYS A 250 15.45 18.29 8.15
C LYS A 250 15.31 16.77 8.03
N TRP A 251 15.13 16.25 6.82
CA TRP A 251 15.02 14.82 6.50
C TRP A 251 16.25 14.32 5.73
N GLY A 252 17.38 15.03 5.83
CA GLY A 252 18.64 14.67 5.19
C GLY A 252 19.28 13.40 5.81
N PRO A 253 20.40 12.92 5.21
CA PRO A 253 21.05 11.66 5.59
C PRO A 253 21.41 11.56 7.09
N ASP A 254 21.76 12.68 7.72
CA ASP A 254 22.21 12.72 9.10
C ASP A 254 21.04 12.84 10.09
N SER A 255 19.80 13.00 9.61
CA SER A 255 18.61 13.19 10.45
C SER A 255 18.21 11.92 11.19
N GLU A 256 17.58 12.07 12.34
CA GLU A 256 16.98 10.96 13.08
C GLU A 256 15.87 10.27 12.26
N ASN A 257 15.14 11.04 11.43
CA ASN A 257 14.12 10.48 10.53
C ASN A 257 14.74 9.51 9.50
N ALA A 258 15.81 9.90 8.84
CA ALA A 258 16.49 9.03 7.87
C ALA A 258 17.10 7.79 8.53
N LYS A 259 17.65 7.93 9.75
CA LYS A 259 18.14 6.79 10.54
C LYS A 259 17.03 5.84 10.94
N ALA A 260 15.87 6.37 11.38
CA ALA A 260 14.69 5.57 11.73
C ALA A 260 14.17 4.78 10.51
N LEU A 261 14.09 5.44 9.36
CA LEU A 261 13.71 4.76 8.10
C LEU A 261 14.70 3.65 7.72
N ALA A 262 16.01 3.90 7.81
CA ALA A 262 17.01 2.88 7.50
C ALA A 262 16.94 1.68 8.47
N SER A 263 16.65 1.93 9.73
CA SER A 263 16.41 0.86 10.72
C SER A 263 15.18 0.01 10.40
N LEU A 264 14.09 0.63 9.92
CA LEU A 264 12.83 -0.05 9.60
C LEU A 264 12.89 -0.79 8.25
N LEU A 265 13.39 -0.11 7.22
CA LEU A 265 13.28 -0.54 5.83
C LEU A 265 14.56 -1.19 5.31
N GLY A 266 15.69 -0.96 5.96
CA GLY A 266 17.02 -1.34 5.49
C GLY A 266 17.70 -0.23 4.68
N GLY A 267 18.83 -0.55 4.05
CA GLY A 267 19.65 0.43 3.33
C GLY A 267 20.36 1.41 4.27
N THR A 268 20.88 2.51 3.71
CA THR A 268 21.53 3.58 4.47
C THR A 268 20.57 4.75 4.73
N PRO A 269 20.81 5.59 5.75
CA PRO A 269 20.05 6.83 5.91
C PRO A 269 20.08 7.74 4.67
N ALA A 270 21.17 7.69 3.90
CA ALA A 270 21.30 8.45 2.64
C ALA A 270 20.34 7.93 1.56
N ASP A 271 20.20 6.61 1.43
CA ASP A 271 19.28 5.98 0.49
C ASP A 271 17.83 6.36 0.83
N GLN A 272 17.48 6.30 2.13
CA GLN A 272 16.14 6.64 2.60
C GLN A 272 15.81 8.13 2.38
N ALA A 273 16.73 9.01 2.70
CA ALA A 273 16.58 10.44 2.46
C ALA A 273 16.46 10.77 0.95
N ALA A 274 17.16 10.03 0.09
CA ALA A 274 17.03 10.16 -1.36
C ALA A 274 15.67 9.65 -1.83
N GLY A 275 15.20 8.50 -1.33
CA GLY A 275 13.90 7.92 -1.65
C GLY A 275 12.75 8.88 -1.34
N LEU A 276 12.76 9.50 -0.16
CA LEU A 276 11.74 10.49 0.22
C LEU A 276 11.63 11.65 -0.77
N ARG A 277 12.76 12.15 -1.30
CA ARG A 277 12.77 13.28 -2.25
C ARG A 277 12.20 12.93 -3.62
N ASN A 278 12.07 11.65 -3.92
CA ASN A 278 11.51 11.16 -5.18
C ASN A 278 9.97 11.09 -5.16
N LEU A 279 9.35 11.16 -3.96
CA LEU A 279 7.91 11.06 -3.80
C LEU A 279 7.18 12.30 -4.34
N ASN A 280 6.05 12.08 -4.98
CA ASN A 280 5.10 13.12 -5.35
C ASN A 280 3.93 13.10 -4.36
N LEU A 281 3.99 13.96 -3.36
CA LEU A 281 3.06 13.99 -2.23
C LEU A 281 1.98 15.07 -2.42
N LEU A 282 0.73 14.73 -2.14
CA LEU A 282 -0.39 15.65 -2.21
C LEU A 282 -0.75 16.19 -0.82
N PRO A 283 -0.91 17.52 -0.65
CA PRO A 283 -1.43 18.09 0.59
C PRO A 283 -2.79 17.48 0.94
N VAL A 284 -3.07 17.26 2.23
CA VAL A 284 -4.32 16.66 2.73
C VAL A 284 -5.55 17.38 2.17
N LYS A 285 -5.54 18.72 2.19
CA LYS A 285 -6.60 19.55 1.63
C LYS A 285 -6.94 19.24 0.17
N VAL A 286 -5.94 18.89 -0.64
CA VAL A 286 -6.14 18.55 -2.05
C VAL A 286 -6.72 17.15 -2.19
N GLN A 287 -6.36 16.24 -1.30
CA GLN A 287 -6.83 14.85 -1.36
C GLN A 287 -8.34 14.70 -1.20
N ALA A 288 -9.00 15.59 -0.42
CA ALA A 288 -10.46 15.55 -0.21
C ALA A 288 -11.28 16.02 -1.42
N SER A 289 -10.63 16.59 -2.44
CA SER A 289 -11.31 17.12 -3.63
C SER A 289 -11.83 16.02 -4.58
N ASP A 290 -12.74 16.39 -5.48
CA ASP A 290 -13.25 15.52 -6.57
C ASP A 290 -12.13 15.02 -7.50
N ALA A 291 -11.01 15.74 -7.57
CA ALA A 291 -9.85 15.32 -8.35
C ALA A 291 -9.20 14.04 -7.78
N TRP A 292 -9.44 13.72 -6.51
CA TRP A 292 -8.82 12.60 -5.82
C TRP A 292 -9.84 11.74 -5.08
N LEU A 293 -9.88 11.76 -3.73
CA LEU A 293 -10.72 10.89 -2.91
C LEU A 293 -12.20 11.33 -2.87
N GLY A 294 -12.49 12.62 -3.06
CA GLY A 294 -13.85 13.15 -3.00
C GLY A 294 -14.67 12.94 -4.27
N GLY A 295 -15.89 13.47 -4.27
CA GLY A 295 -16.76 13.52 -5.45
C GLY A 295 -17.53 12.24 -5.80
N GLY A 296 -17.35 11.14 -5.07
CA GLY A 296 -18.04 9.87 -5.34
C GLY A 296 -17.80 9.40 -6.78
N GLU A 297 -18.83 9.32 -7.63
CA GLU A 297 -18.70 8.92 -9.04
C GLU A 297 -17.80 9.84 -9.88
N ARG A 298 -17.57 11.09 -9.42
CA ARG A 298 -16.65 12.02 -10.09
C ARG A 298 -15.22 11.89 -9.61
N SER A 299 -14.95 11.10 -8.56
CA SER A 299 -13.61 10.90 -7.98
C SER A 299 -12.57 10.60 -9.07
N GLY A 300 -11.51 11.40 -9.08
CA GLY A 300 -10.37 11.16 -9.97
C GLY A 300 -9.69 9.83 -9.68
N LEU A 301 -9.61 9.45 -8.39
CA LEU A 301 -9.04 8.16 -7.97
C LEU A 301 -9.87 6.97 -8.50
N ALA A 302 -11.21 7.06 -8.40
CA ALA A 302 -12.09 6.02 -8.93
C ALA A 302 -11.96 5.88 -10.45
N LYS A 303 -11.74 6.99 -11.16
CA LYS A 303 -11.47 6.97 -12.61
C LYS A 303 -10.15 6.28 -12.94
N ILE A 304 -9.06 6.62 -12.24
CA ILE A 304 -7.75 5.98 -12.41
C ILE A 304 -7.86 4.46 -12.15
N LEU A 305 -8.58 4.05 -11.10
CA LEU A 305 -8.83 2.62 -10.82
C LEU A 305 -9.58 1.94 -11.97
N LYS A 306 -10.61 2.58 -12.52
CA LYS A 306 -11.37 2.03 -13.65
C LYS A 306 -10.52 1.91 -14.90
N GLU A 307 -9.75 2.93 -15.25
CA GLU A 307 -8.85 2.93 -16.41
C GLU A 307 -7.77 1.85 -16.26
N THR A 308 -7.19 1.73 -15.07
CA THR A 308 -6.25 0.66 -14.73
C THR A 308 -6.90 -0.72 -14.88
N ALA A 309 -8.13 -0.91 -14.37
CA ALA A 309 -8.85 -2.18 -14.51
C ALA A 309 -9.17 -2.53 -15.98
N VAL A 310 -9.58 -1.55 -16.78
CA VAL A 310 -9.78 -1.75 -18.24
C VAL A 310 -8.50 -2.27 -18.87
N PHE A 311 -7.38 -1.61 -18.60
CA PHE A 311 -6.07 -2.02 -19.10
C PHE A 311 -5.67 -3.43 -18.61
N LEU A 312 -5.83 -3.72 -17.33
CA LEU A 312 -5.52 -5.04 -16.77
C LEU A 312 -6.37 -6.16 -17.39
N LYS A 313 -7.64 -5.88 -17.74
CA LYS A 313 -8.50 -6.81 -18.48
C LYS A 313 -7.98 -7.03 -19.89
N GLU A 314 -7.61 -5.99 -20.62
CA GLU A 314 -6.98 -6.10 -21.95
C GLU A 314 -5.72 -6.97 -21.88
N GLN A 315 -4.92 -6.84 -20.82
CA GLN A 315 -3.71 -7.62 -20.57
C GLN A 315 -4.00 -9.01 -19.96
N LYS A 316 -5.28 -9.41 -19.83
CA LYS A 316 -5.72 -10.70 -19.26
C LYS A 316 -5.23 -10.96 -17.84
N LYS A 317 -4.97 -9.88 -17.06
CA LYS A 317 -4.56 -9.96 -15.65
C LYS A 317 -5.78 -10.04 -14.70
N ILE A 318 -6.95 -9.58 -15.18
CA ILE A 318 -8.25 -9.73 -14.52
C ILE A 318 -9.31 -10.16 -15.57
N SER A 319 -10.43 -10.77 -15.11
CA SER A 319 -11.53 -11.21 -15.97
C SER A 319 -12.54 -10.10 -16.24
N ASP A 320 -12.81 -9.25 -15.24
CA ASP A 320 -13.93 -8.31 -15.28
C ASP A 320 -13.53 -6.89 -14.84
N VAL A 321 -14.26 -5.92 -15.36
CA VAL A 321 -14.18 -4.51 -14.97
C VAL A 321 -15.53 -4.10 -14.41
N LEU A 322 -15.53 -3.51 -13.23
CA LEU A 322 -16.75 -3.02 -12.59
C LEU A 322 -17.29 -1.77 -13.30
N PRO A 323 -18.60 -1.54 -13.27
CA PRO A 323 -19.21 -0.33 -13.84
C PRO A 323 -18.63 0.94 -13.21
N SER A 324 -18.41 0.95 -11.88
CA SER A 324 -17.83 2.05 -11.11
C SER A 324 -16.86 1.53 -10.05
N TYR A 325 -15.87 2.35 -9.71
CA TYR A 325 -14.93 2.14 -8.60
C TYR A 325 -15.11 3.16 -7.48
N ALA A 326 -16.13 3.97 -7.52
CA ALA A 326 -16.41 5.00 -6.51
C ALA A 326 -16.64 4.42 -5.11
N ALA A 327 -17.21 3.22 -5.01
CA ALA A 327 -17.44 2.53 -3.74
C ALA A 327 -16.15 2.18 -2.97
N PHE A 328 -15.00 2.13 -3.67
CA PHE A 328 -13.70 1.77 -3.09
C PHE A 328 -12.86 2.97 -2.67
N VAL A 329 -13.45 4.17 -2.64
CA VAL A 329 -12.75 5.41 -2.31
C VAL A 329 -13.58 6.19 -1.30
N THR A 330 -12.94 6.73 -0.26
CA THR A 330 -13.60 7.60 0.73
C THR A 330 -12.71 8.76 1.15
N PRO A 331 -13.22 10.00 1.20
CA PRO A 331 -12.51 11.15 1.71
C PRO A 331 -12.64 11.33 3.24
N ASP A 332 -13.40 10.50 3.93
CA ASP A 332 -13.84 10.77 5.32
C ASP A 332 -12.68 11.00 6.28
N ALA A 333 -11.63 10.17 6.21
CA ALA A 333 -10.47 10.31 7.08
C ALA A 333 -9.69 11.59 6.82
N VAL A 334 -9.46 11.96 5.55
CA VAL A 334 -8.73 13.19 5.19
C VAL A 334 -9.54 14.44 5.54
N ILE A 335 -10.87 14.42 5.37
CA ILE A 335 -11.78 15.51 5.80
C ILE A 335 -11.73 15.67 7.32
N ALA A 336 -11.72 14.56 8.06
CA ALA A 336 -11.64 14.60 9.52
C ALA A 336 -10.30 15.16 10.02
N VAL A 337 -9.19 14.83 9.33
CA VAL A 337 -7.85 15.40 9.62
C VAL A 337 -7.83 16.91 9.33
N GLU A 338 -8.38 17.35 8.19
CA GLU A 338 -8.41 18.75 7.81
C GLU A 338 -9.16 19.60 8.85
N LYS A 339 -10.34 19.14 9.29
CA LYS A 339 -11.14 19.81 10.32
C LYS A 339 -10.43 19.88 11.69
N GLY A 340 -9.66 18.84 12.04
CA GLY A 340 -8.91 18.81 13.30
C GLY A 340 -7.63 19.66 13.31
N SER A 341 -7.11 20.04 12.12
CA SER A 341 -5.92 20.88 11.98
C SER A 341 -6.23 22.39 12.00
N GLY A 342 -7.51 22.77 11.99
CA GLY A 342 -7.97 24.15 12.01
C GLY A 342 -8.46 24.68 13.38
N SER A 343 -8.30 23.89 14.45
CA SER A 343 -8.71 24.25 15.82
C SER A 343 -7.52 24.54 16.74
#